data_988df8bdae12ee0f2ac4ccaf69596dd5
#
_entry.id   988df8bdae12ee0f2ac4ccaf69596dd5
#
_cell.length_a   1.000
_cell.length_b   1.000
_cell.length_c   1.000
_cell.angle_alpha   90.00
_cell.angle_beta   90.00
_cell.angle_gamma   90.00
#
_symmetry.space_group_name_H-M   'P 1'
#
loop_
_entity.id
_entity.type
_entity.pdbx_description
1 polymer ?
#
loop_
_entity_poly.entity_id
_entity_poly.type
_entity_poly.pdbx_seq_one_letter_code
_entity_poly.pdbx_strand_id
1 'polypeptide(L)'
;MFRFGIIILLINFHFNCFAISESIAPDFRETPFDLKLPHLVENEFGPGIRTKARNPKDPKDVYHVLYLPSDWEKEKKYPVIVEYAGNGPYNDKNGDKSSGLVEGSKLGYGFSGGKGYIWLCLPYLNSSGTKNVRQWWGDEPQYDPAPTVQYCKFTVQRVCKKFGGDLEKIILCGFSRGAIACNFIGLYDDGIAKLWAGFIPFSHYDGVRRWAYPGSDRKSAKKRISRLGGRPQLILSESRENNQLTRNYIESLKGIDAGNLTYMESGFRNHNDEWVLRPSPSRSFTRQWLNRITSINE
;
A
#
# COMPACT_ATOMS: atom_id res chain seq x y z
N MET A 1 19.01 -51.23 -63.96
CA MET A 1 17.78 -50.61 -63.44
C MET A 1 17.83 -50.77 -61.94
N PHE A 2 18.45 -49.77 -61.19
CA PHE A 2 18.64 -49.85 -59.75
C PHE A 2 17.56 -48.96 -59.09
N ARG A 3 16.69 -49.59 -58.24
CA ARG A 3 15.71 -48.85 -57.40
C ARG A 3 16.37 -48.48 -56.06
N PHE A 4 16.49 -47.18 -55.79
CA PHE A 4 16.85 -46.67 -54.49
C PHE A 4 15.57 -46.57 -53.64
N GLY A 5 15.54 -47.30 -52.53
CA GLY A 5 14.51 -47.13 -51.50
C GLY A 5 14.92 -46.07 -50.51
N ILE A 6 14.09 -45.05 -50.34
CA ILE A 6 14.24 -44.02 -49.32
C ILE A 6 13.61 -44.52 -48.02
N ILE A 7 14.41 -44.71 -46.99
CA ILE A 7 13.96 -44.98 -45.61
C ILE A 7 13.73 -43.64 -44.92
N ILE A 8 12.45 -43.31 -44.64
CA ILE A 8 12.09 -42.16 -43.85
C ILE A 8 12.06 -42.59 -42.38
N LEU A 9 13.07 -42.05 -41.61
CA LEU A 9 13.15 -42.27 -40.18
C LEU A 9 12.23 -41.25 -39.50
N LEU A 10 11.09 -41.68 -38.96
CA LEU A 10 10.18 -40.86 -38.15
C LEU A 10 10.73 -40.77 -36.73
N ILE A 11 11.35 -39.63 -36.38
CA ILE A 11 11.77 -39.32 -35.01
C ILE A 11 10.56 -38.76 -34.26
N ASN A 12 9.95 -39.59 -33.40
CA ASN A 12 8.91 -39.16 -32.48
C ASN A 12 9.55 -38.30 -31.33
N PHE A 13 9.41 -37.00 -31.42
CA PHE A 13 9.68 -36.11 -30.28
C PHE A 13 8.52 -36.20 -29.27
N HIS A 14 8.75 -36.91 -28.16
CA HIS A 14 7.89 -36.83 -27.01
C HIS A 14 8.15 -35.52 -26.28
N PHE A 15 7.28 -34.53 -26.47
CA PHE A 15 7.23 -33.34 -25.58
C PHE A 15 6.67 -33.79 -24.23
N ASN A 16 7.55 -34.03 -23.28
CA ASN A 16 7.16 -34.06 -21.85
C ASN A 16 6.68 -32.69 -21.45
N CYS A 17 5.37 -32.46 -21.50
CA CYS A 17 4.77 -31.29 -20.90
C CYS A 17 4.87 -31.46 -19.37
N PHE A 18 5.93 -30.94 -18.77
CA PHE A 18 5.97 -30.74 -17.32
C PHE A 18 4.88 -29.74 -16.98
N ALA A 19 3.76 -30.23 -16.46
CA ALA A 19 2.81 -29.38 -15.76
C ALA A 19 3.55 -28.76 -14.59
N ILE A 20 3.93 -27.47 -14.70
CA ILE A 20 4.41 -26.68 -13.58
C ILE A 20 3.19 -26.57 -12.67
N SER A 21 3.15 -27.39 -11.63
CA SER A 21 2.23 -27.19 -10.50
C SER A 21 2.50 -25.80 -9.97
N GLU A 22 1.61 -24.85 -10.20
CA GLU A 22 1.67 -23.57 -9.50
C GLU A 22 1.58 -23.89 -8.00
N SER A 23 2.71 -23.82 -7.30
CA SER A 23 2.73 -24.01 -5.86
C SER A 23 1.92 -22.88 -5.25
N ILE A 24 0.87 -23.23 -4.49
CA ILE A 24 0.08 -22.25 -3.73
C ILE A 24 1.07 -21.51 -2.82
N ALA A 25 1.06 -20.17 -2.85
CA ALA A 25 1.93 -19.35 -2.02
C ALA A 25 1.75 -19.74 -0.53
N PRO A 26 2.85 -19.79 0.25
CA PRO A 26 2.81 -20.23 1.64
C PRO A 26 1.95 -19.33 2.51
N ASP A 27 1.53 -19.86 3.64
CA ASP A 27 0.91 -19.08 4.70
C ASP A 27 1.99 -18.28 5.45
N PHE A 28 1.81 -16.98 5.62
CA PHE A 28 2.81 -16.16 6.30
C PHE A 28 3.05 -16.61 7.75
N ARG A 29 2.06 -17.26 8.39
CA ARG A 29 2.19 -17.77 9.75
C ARG A 29 3.26 -18.86 9.90
N GLU A 30 3.65 -19.51 8.81
CA GLU A 30 4.75 -20.48 8.76
C GLU A 30 6.14 -19.83 8.82
N THR A 31 6.22 -18.52 8.61
CA THR A 31 7.48 -17.76 8.68
C THR A 31 7.52 -16.96 9.99
N PRO A 32 8.50 -17.15 10.89
CA PRO A 32 8.60 -16.40 12.14
C PRO A 32 8.76 -14.89 11.92
N PHE A 33 8.29 -14.11 12.88
CA PHE A 33 8.54 -12.66 12.90
C PHE A 33 10.02 -12.36 13.16
N ASP A 34 10.59 -11.42 12.42
CA ASP A 34 11.88 -10.78 12.70
C ASP A 34 11.72 -9.30 13.10
N LEU A 35 10.51 -8.76 12.95
CA LEU A 35 10.13 -7.43 13.41
C LEU A 35 8.97 -7.49 14.39
N LYS A 36 9.01 -6.63 15.40
CA LYS A 36 7.92 -6.45 16.37
C LYS A 36 7.52 -4.98 16.38
N LEU A 37 6.23 -4.72 16.16
CA LEU A 37 5.71 -3.35 16.30
C LEU A 37 5.93 -2.84 17.72
N PRO A 38 6.42 -1.60 17.89
CA PRO A 38 6.46 -0.94 19.18
C PRO A 38 5.07 -0.81 19.80
N HIS A 39 5.01 -0.88 21.13
CA HIS A 39 3.77 -0.62 21.85
C HIS A 39 3.23 0.77 21.50
N LEU A 40 1.91 0.86 21.40
CA LEU A 40 1.23 2.12 21.16
C LEU A 40 1.07 2.87 22.48
N VAL A 41 1.63 4.08 22.55
CA VAL A 41 1.45 5.01 23.67
C VAL A 41 0.55 6.18 23.26
N GLU A 42 0.23 7.09 24.15
CA GLU A 42 -0.57 8.29 23.84
C GLU A 42 0.23 9.57 24.06
N ASN A 43 0.32 10.41 22.99
CA ASN A 43 0.90 11.76 23.04
C ASN A 43 2.36 11.84 23.51
N GLU A 44 3.11 10.76 23.40
CA GLU A 44 4.54 10.72 23.65
C GLU A 44 5.29 10.65 22.31
N PHE A 45 6.35 11.44 22.14
CA PHE A 45 7.07 11.58 20.88
C PHE A 45 8.57 11.46 21.10
N GLY A 46 9.23 10.57 20.40
CA GLY A 46 10.67 10.35 20.46
C GLY A 46 11.13 9.20 19.55
N PRO A 47 12.44 8.97 19.45
CA PRO A 47 13.00 7.90 18.65
C PRO A 47 12.44 6.53 19.05
N GLY A 48 11.96 5.76 18.06
CA GLY A 48 11.40 4.42 18.28
C GLY A 48 10.01 4.40 18.93
N ILE A 49 9.40 5.56 19.20
CA ILE A 49 8.10 5.66 19.84
C ILE A 49 6.98 5.64 18.79
N ARG A 50 6.01 4.75 19.00
CA ARG A 50 4.76 4.66 18.24
C ARG A 50 3.63 5.25 19.08
N THR A 51 3.03 6.33 18.63
CA THR A 51 2.08 7.10 19.44
C THR A 51 0.76 7.36 18.75
N LYS A 52 -0.33 7.31 19.51
CA LYS A 52 -1.63 7.83 19.14
C LYS A 52 -1.64 9.33 19.36
N ALA A 53 -1.87 10.10 18.32
CA ALA A 53 -1.79 11.56 18.35
C ALA A 53 -3.01 12.20 17.70
N ARG A 54 -3.24 13.47 18.03
CA ARG A 54 -4.31 14.31 17.46
C ARG A 54 -3.74 15.63 16.97
N ASN A 55 -4.39 16.22 15.98
CA ASN A 55 -4.12 17.61 15.67
C ASN A 55 -4.81 18.52 16.71
N PRO A 56 -4.34 19.76 16.88
CA PRO A 56 -5.06 20.73 17.68
C PRO A 56 -6.48 20.92 17.19
N LYS A 57 -7.46 20.92 18.10
CA LYS A 57 -8.89 21.06 17.84
C LYS A 57 -9.57 19.84 17.18
N ASP A 58 -8.87 18.73 16.95
CA ASP A 58 -9.53 17.51 16.51
C ASP A 58 -10.55 17.04 17.58
N PRO A 59 -11.71 16.53 17.17
CA PRO A 59 -12.61 15.82 18.06
C PRO A 59 -11.90 14.65 18.76
N LYS A 60 -12.40 14.26 19.95
CA LYS A 60 -11.81 13.19 20.76
C LYS A 60 -11.62 11.88 19.99
N ASP A 61 -12.54 11.56 19.09
CA ASP A 61 -12.55 10.30 18.34
C ASP A 61 -11.86 10.39 16.96
N VAL A 62 -11.18 11.53 16.70
CA VAL A 62 -10.33 11.72 15.52
C VAL A 62 -8.87 11.69 15.95
N TYR A 63 -8.11 10.72 15.44
CA TYR A 63 -6.71 10.55 15.75
C TYR A 63 -5.98 9.79 14.66
N HIS A 64 -4.69 9.95 14.61
CA HIS A 64 -3.74 9.22 13.77
C HIS A 64 -2.70 8.49 14.63
N VAL A 65 -1.97 7.56 14.04
CA VAL A 65 -0.79 6.96 14.67
C VAL A 65 0.46 7.48 13.97
N LEU A 66 1.42 7.92 14.78
CA LEU A 66 2.72 8.40 14.34
C LEU A 66 3.81 7.53 14.95
N TYR A 67 4.81 7.20 14.15
CA TYR A 67 6.05 6.57 14.60
C TYR A 67 7.23 7.41 14.13
N LEU A 68 8.09 7.79 15.05
CA LEU A 68 9.39 8.38 14.73
C LEU A 68 10.44 7.25 14.67
N PRO A 69 11.26 7.17 13.62
CA PRO A 69 12.22 6.07 13.48
C PRO A 69 13.17 5.99 14.68
N SER A 70 13.71 4.80 14.96
CA SER A 70 14.59 4.61 16.12
C SER A 70 15.89 5.41 16.05
N ASP A 71 16.25 5.88 14.88
CA ASP A 71 17.37 6.78 14.56
C ASP A 71 16.92 8.24 14.36
N TRP A 72 15.72 8.60 14.85
CA TRP A 72 15.20 9.95 14.72
C TRP A 72 16.01 10.95 15.57
N GLU A 73 16.44 12.00 14.93
CA GLU A 73 17.13 13.15 15.53
C GLU A 73 16.36 14.43 15.20
N LYS A 74 16.21 15.31 16.19
CA LYS A 74 15.66 16.63 15.97
C LYS A 74 16.55 17.38 14.96
N GLU A 75 16.00 18.17 14.10
CA GLU A 75 16.66 18.94 13.04
C GLU A 75 17.10 18.12 11.79
N LYS A 76 17.06 16.79 11.82
CA LYS A 76 17.31 15.96 10.67
C LYS A 76 16.06 15.79 9.80
N LYS A 77 16.23 15.63 8.49
CA LYS A 77 15.14 15.37 7.54
C LYS A 77 14.96 13.88 7.28
N TYR A 78 13.71 13.45 7.26
CA TYR A 78 13.34 12.06 7.02
C TYR A 78 12.27 11.96 5.93
N PRO A 79 12.38 11.04 4.98
CA PRO A 79 11.24 10.69 4.14
C PRO A 79 10.09 10.16 5.02
N VAL A 80 8.88 10.26 4.49
CA VAL A 80 7.66 9.91 5.22
C VAL A 80 6.91 8.79 4.50
N ILE A 81 6.52 7.76 5.22
CA ILE A 81 5.55 6.76 4.75
C ILE A 81 4.22 7.09 5.39
N VAL A 82 3.25 7.47 4.57
CA VAL A 82 1.86 7.65 4.97
C VAL A 82 1.10 6.36 4.65
N GLU A 83 0.32 5.85 5.59
CA GLU A 83 -0.39 4.59 5.45
C GLU A 83 -1.87 4.72 5.75
N TYR A 84 -2.68 4.06 4.91
CA TYR A 84 -4.10 3.85 5.14
C TYR A 84 -4.42 2.37 5.39
N ALA A 85 -5.20 2.10 6.44
CA ALA A 85 -5.61 0.75 6.84
C ALA A 85 -6.62 0.11 5.88
N GLY A 86 -6.73 -1.22 5.92
CA GLY A 86 -7.80 -1.99 5.28
C GLY A 86 -9.18 -1.72 5.90
N ASN A 87 -10.25 -2.26 5.27
CA ASN A 87 -11.54 -2.37 5.94
C ASN A 87 -11.45 -3.34 7.12
N GLY A 88 -12.32 -3.19 8.12
CA GLY A 88 -12.40 -4.09 9.26
C GLY A 88 -13.62 -3.82 10.14
N PRO A 89 -13.81 -4.57 11.24
CA PRO A 89 -12.95 -5.66 11.66
C PRO A 89 -13.26 -6.97 10.94
N TYR A 90 -12.24 -7.73 10.62
CA TYR A 90 -12.39 -9.15 10.28
C TYR A 90 -11.17 -9.94 10.76
N ASN A 91 -11.36 -11.23 11.01
CA ASN A 91 -10.34 -12.19 11.36
C ASN A 91 -10.89 -13.60 11.06
N ASP A 92 -10.23 -14.35 10.20
CA ASP A 92 -10.69 -15.66 9.79
C ASP A 92 -9.65 -16.77 9.99
N LYS A 93 -10.06 -18.03 9.75
CA LYS A 93 -9.20 -19.21 9.87
C LYS A 93 -8.04 -19.24 8.87
N ASN A 94 -8.17 -18.55 7.76
CA ASN A 94 -7.13 -18.50 6.72
C ASN A 94 -6.02 -17.50 7.08
N GLY A 95 -6.15 -16.78 8.20
CA GLY A 95 -5.19 -15.76 8.62
C GLY A 95 -5.43 -14.38 8.02
N ASP A 96 -6.56 -14.22 7.32
CA ASP A 96 -6.96 -12.91 6.79
C ASP A 96 -7.46 -12.05 7.94
N LYS A 97 -6.92 -10.84 8.09
CA LYS A 97 -7.20 -10.00 9.25
C LYS A 97 -7.03 -8.53 8.96
N SER A 98 -7.95 -7.72 9.47
CA SER A 98 -7.81 -6.27 9.58
C SER A 98 -8.66 -5.72 10.73
N SER A 99 -8.15 -4.71 11.43
CA SER A 99 -8.91 -4.01 12.47
C SER A 99 -9.80 -2.91 11.89
N GLY A 100 -9.52 -2.42 10.70
CA GLY A 100 -10.15 -1.25 10.11
C GLY A 100 -9.69 0.09 10.70
N LEU A 101 -8.75 0.09 11.63
CA LEU A 101 -8.26 1.28 12.34
C LEU A 101 -6.76 1.47 12.15
N VAL A 102 -6.31 2.70 12.36
CA VAL A 102 -4.90 3.12 12.23
C VAL A 102 -3.93 2.32 13.09
N GLU A 103 -4.38 1.82 14.26
CA GLU A 103 -3.57 1.00 15.16
C GLU A 103 -3.25 -0.39 14.58
N GLY A 104 -4.05 -0.85 13.63
CA GLY A 104 -3.83 -2.14 12.96
C GLY A 104 -2.83 -2.09 11.82
N SER A 105 -2.44 -0.92 11.35
CA SER A 105 -1.51 -0.71 10.24
C SER A 105 -0.10 -1.22 10.56
N LYS A 106 0.60 -1.78 9.56
CA LYS A 106 1.92 -2.39 9.73
C LYS A 106 2.87 -2.13 8.56
N LEU A 107 2.34 -1.74 7.39
CA LEU A 107 3.14 -1.67 6.16
C LEU A 107 4.34 -0.75 6.31
N GLY A 108 4.13 0.49 6.77
CA GLY A 108 5.20 1.47 6.85
C GLY A 108 6.31 1.05 7.81
N TYR A 109 5.96 0.42 8.94
CA TYR A 109 6.95 -0.13 9.87
C TYR A 109 7.73 -1.31 9.26
N GLY A 110 7.01 -2.25 8.64
CA GLY A 110 7.64 -3.40 7.99
C GLY A 110 8.57 -3.00 6.84
N PHE A 111 8.14 -2.04 6.03
CA PHE A 111 8.92 -1.53 4.90
C PHE A 111 10.17 -0.75 5.34
N SER A 112 10.08 0.09 6.37
CA SER A 112 11.23 0.84 6.90
C SER A 112 12.14 0.02 7.83
N GLY A 113 11.62 -1.07 8.41
CA GLY A 113 12.30 -1.76 9.51
C GLY A 113 12.41 -0.91 10.78
N GLY A 114 11.59 0.13 10.90
CA GLY A 114 11.58 1.05 12.02
C GLY A 114 12.72 2.08 12.02
N LYS A 115 13.41 2.28 10.89
CA LYS A 115 14.54 3.22 10.74
C LYS A 115 14.40 4.09 9.51
N GLY A 116 14.99 5.27 9.53
CA GLY A 116 15.17 6.14 8.38
C GLY A 116 13.90 6.80 7.83
N TYR A 117 12.71 6.43 8.30
CA TYR A 117 11.43 6.93 7.81
C TYR A 117 10.50 7.30 8.97
N ILE A 118 9.89 8.47 8.90
CA ILE A 118 8.70 8.76 9.71
C ILE A 118 7.53 7.95 9.15
N TRP A 119 6.80 7.23 10.00
CA TRP A 119 5.61 6.47 9.60
C TRP A 119 4.34 7.08 10.21
N LEU A 120 3.40 7.46 9.36
CA LEU A 120 2.16 8.15 9.71
C LEU A 120 0.95 7.36 9.21
N CYS A 121 0.19 6.75 10.13
CA CYS A 121 -1.06 6.05 9.80
C CYS A 121 -2.23 7.01 9.93
N LEU A 122 -2.89 7.31 8.81
CA LEU A 122 -4.01 8.24 8.77
C LEU A 122 -5.37 7.53 8.88
N PRO A 123 -6.33 8.12 9.58
CA PRO A 123 -7.68 7.58 9.64
C PRO A 123 -8.49 7.88 8.38
N TYR A 124 -9.52 7.11 8.18
CA TYR A 124 -10.68 7.55 7.42
C TYR A 124 -11.68 8.18 8.38
N LEU A 125 -12.31 9.25 7.98
CA LEU A 125 -13.27 9.98 8.79
C LEU A 125 -14.70 9.75 8.28
N ASN A 126 -15.66 9.82 9.19
CA ASN A 126 -17.06 9.92 8.83
C ASN A 126 -17.36 11.24 8.10
N SER A 127 -18.56 11.38 7.51
CA SER A 127 -18.92 12.54 6.68
C SER A 127 -18.91 13.88 7.45
N SER A 128 -19.09 13.86 8.77
CA SER A 128 -18.97 15.06 9.62
C SER A 128 -17.54 15.36 10.08
N GLY A 129 -16.56 14.47 9.80
CA GLY A 129 -15.17 14.64 10.23
C GLY A 129 -14.95 14.51 11.75
N THR A 130 -15.88 13.86 12.48
CA THR A 130 -15.89 13.83 13.96
C THR A 130 -15.37 12.55 14.58
N LYS A 131 -15.19 11.48 13.80
CA LYS A 131 -14.69 10.19 14.28
C LYS A 131 -13.99 9.39 13.18
N ASN A 132 -13.06 8.51 13.60
CA ASN A 132 -12.46 7.50 12.74
C ASN A 132 -13.48 6.41 12.37
N VAL A 133 -13.50 5.96 11.10
CA VAL A 133 -14.37 4.88 10.64
C VAL A 133 -13.57 3.64 10.26
N ARG A 134 -14.18 2.45 10.45
CA ARG A 134 -13.52 1.15 10.22
C ARG A 134 -13.74 0.60 8.81
N GLN A 135 -14.79 1.07 8.13
CA GLN A 135 -15.14 0.63 6.77
C GLN A 135 -15.29 1.86 5.88
N TRP A 136 -14.74 1.80 4.68
CA TRP A 136 -14.69 2.87 3.69
C TRP A 136 -14.30 4.23 4.30
N TRP A 137 -14.90 5.33 3.85
CA TRP A 137 -14.77 6.72 4.28
C TRP A 137 -16.14 7.38 4.21
N GLY A 138 -16.38 8.41 4.99
CA GLY A 138 -17.70 9.03 5.12
C GLY A 138 -18.72 8.11 5.78
N ASP A 139 -19.98 8.44 5.62
CA ASP A 139 -21.14 7.67 6.07
C ASP A 139 -21.98 7.26 4.86
N GLU A 140 -22.69 6.11 4.96
CA GLU A 140 -23.65 5.67 3.95
C GLU A 140 -24.81 6.67 3.81
N PRO A 141 -25.37 6.81 2.61
CA PRO A 141 -24.97 6.22 1.34
C PRO A 141 -23.97 7.07 0.55
N GLN A 142 -23.60 8.27 1.02
CA GLN A 142 -22.79 9.25 0.29
C GLN A 142 -21.31 8.91 0.27
N TYR A 143 -20.81 8.31 1.34
CA TYR A 143 -19.39 7.97 1.49
C TYR A 143 -18.47 9.13 1.13
N ASP A 144 -18.73 10.34 1.69
CA ASP A 144 -17.97 11.55 1.38
C ASP A 144 -16.51 11.44 1.83
N PRO A 145 -15.53 11.45 0.93
CA PRO A 145 -14.13 11.37 1.27
C PRO A 145 -13.52 12.71 1.70
N ALA A 146 -14.22 13.84 1.53
CA ALA A 146 -13.64 15.16 1.71
C ALA A 146 -13.05 15.39 3.11
N PRO A 147 -13.70 14.98 4.24
CA PRO A 147 -13.09 15.10 5.57
C PRO A 147 -11.77 14.33 5.69
N THR A 148 -11.69 13.12 5.12
CA THR A 148 -10.46 12.30 5.10
C THR A 148 -9.36 12.98 4.30
N VAL A 149 -9.67 13.54 3.13
CA VAL A 149 -8.72 14.27 2.27
C VAL A 149 -8.17 15.50 2.99
N GLN A 150 -9.04 16.31 3.61
CA GLN A 150 -8.61 17.51 4.33
C GLN A 150 -7.74 17.16 5.55
N TYR A 151 -8.13 16.14 6.29
CA TYR A 151 -7.35 15.65 7.43
C TYR A 151 -5.95 15.20 6.99
N CYS A 152 -5.85 14.46 5.89
CA CYS A 152 -4.60 14.01 5.32
C CYS A 152 -3.69 15.20 4.98
N LYS A 153 -4.17 16.15 4.19
CA LYS A 153 -3.40 17.34 3.77
C LYS A 153 -2.86 18.12 4.97
N PHE A 154 -3.71 18.36 5.95
CA PHE A 154 -3.33 19.11 7.15
C PHE A 154 -2.31 18.32 8.02
N THR A 155 -2.60 17.05 8.29
CA THR A 155 -1.79 16.24 9.21
C THR A 155 -0.40 15.96 8.63
N VAL A 156 -0.29 15.63 7.35
CA VAL A 156 0.99 15.39 6.67
C VAL A 156 1.88 16.63 6.77
N GLN A 157 1.37 17.80 6.39
CA GLN A 157 2.14 19.06 6.47
C GLN A 157 2.58 19.36 7.90
N ARG A 158 1.69 19.18 8.87
CA ARG A 158 1.97 19.40 10.29
C ARG A 158 3.05 18.46 10.82
N VAL A 159 2.95 17.16 10.52
CA VAL A 159 3.94 16.15 10.95
C VAL A 159 5.30 16.44 10.33
N CYS A 160 5.36 16.73 9.03
CA CYS A 160 6.60 17.11 8.36
C CYS A 160 7.24 18.35 9.00
N LYS A 161 6.45 19.40 9.23
CA LYS A 161 6.96 20.63 9.89
C LYS A 161 7.45 20.38 11.30
N LYS A 162 6.74 19.56 12.09
CA LYS A 162 7.04 19.37 13.52
C LYS A 162 8.19 18.40 13.77
N PHE A 163 8.31 17.35 12.94
CA PHE A 163 9.22 16.22 13.19
C PHE A 163 10.28 16.01 12.11
N GLY A 164 10.45 16.98 11.21
CA GLY A 164 11.49 16.91 10.18
C GLY A 164 11.15 16.03 8.99
N GLY A 165 9.84 15.82 8.68
CA GLY A 165 9.47 15.12 7.45
C GLY A 165 9.88 15.92 6.20
N ASP A 166 10.40 15.22 5.19
CA ASP A 166 10.76 15.78 3.89
C ASP A 166 9.54 15.77 2.96
N LEU A 167 9.01 16.94 2.64
CA LEU A 167 7.81 17.09 1.80
C LEU A 167 8.01 16.60 0.35
N GLU A 168 9.26 16.50 -0.11
CA GLU A 168 9.59 15.98 -1.44
C GLU A 168 9.69 14.44 -1.47
N LYS A 169 9.65 13.78 -0.30
CA LYS A 169 9.91 12.34 -0.14
C LYS A 169 8.80 11.64 0.63
N ILE A 170 7.54 11.90 0.26
CA ILE A 170 6.39 11.28 0.91
C ILE A 170 5.85 10.15 0.05
N ILE A 171 5.80 8.94 0.60
CA ILE A 171 5.26 7.74 -0.03
C ILE A 171 3.91 7.42 0.59
N LEU A 172 2.89 7.21 -0.24
CA LEU A 172 1.57 6.77 0.21
C LEU A 172 1.45 5.26 0.02
N CYS A 173 1.16 4.53 1.09
CA CYS A 173 0.90 3.10 1.02
C CYS A 173 -0.43 2.74 1.67
N GLY A 174 -0.90 1.52 1.43
CA GLY A 174 -2.09 1.01 2.09
C GLY A 174 -2.43 -0.41 1.71
N PHE A 175 -3.11 -1.06 2.63
CA PHE A 175 -3.58 -2.45 2.51
C PHE A 175 -5.06 -2.51 2.19
N SER A 176 -5.49 -3.37 1.28
CA SER A 176 -6.90 -3.64 0.97
C SER A 176 -7.65 -2.34 0.59
N ARG A 177 -8.60 -1.84 1.41
CA ARG A 177 -9.19 -0.50 1.26
C ARG A 177 -8.10 0.57 1.15
N GLY A 178 -7.03 0.46 1.92
CA GLY A 178 -5.90 1.38 1.89
C GLY A 178 -5.18 1.40 0.54
N ALA A 179 -5.11 0.26 -0.13
CA ALA A 179 -4.58 0.20 -1.49
C ALA A 179 -5.45 0.97 -2.49
N ILE A 180 -6.77 0.84 -2.37
CA ILE A 180 -7.71 1.66 -3.16
C ILE A 180 -7.53 3.14 -2.82
N ALA A 181 -7.37 3.47 -1.52
CA ALA A 181 -7.19 4.84 -1.05
C ALA A 181 -5.91 5.49 -1.57
N CYS A 182 -4.87 4.72 -1.91
CA CYS A 182 -3.68 5.28 -2.57
C CYS A 182 -4.04 6.14 -3.78
N ASN A 183 -4.99 5.68 -4.60
CA ASN A 183 -5.47 6.45 -5.74
C ASN A 183 -6.76 7.22 -5.42
N PHE A 184 -7.73 6.62 -4.73
CA PHE A 184 -9.03 7.25 -4.47
C PHE A 184 -8.90 8.49 -3.58
N ILE A 185 -8.17 8.41 -2.49
CA ILE A 185 -7.88 9.53 -1.58
C ILE A 185 -6.64 10.29 -2.06
N GLY A 186 -5.53 9.58 -2.32
CA GLY A 186 -4.24 10.20 -2.66
C GLY A 186 -4.25 10.98 -3.97
N LEU A 187 -5.10 10.64 -4.92
CA LEU A 187 -5.27 11.35 -6.20
C LEU A 187 -6.66 12.02 -6.32
N TYR A 188 -7.32 12.29 -5.20
CA TYR A 188 -8.68 12.85 -5.17
C TYR A 188 -8.78 14.19 -5.89
N ASP A 189 -7.92 15.13 -5.57
CA ASP A 189 -7.78 16.44 -6.21
C ASP A 189 -6.31 16.78 -6.50
N ASP A 190 -6.09 17.86 -7.23
CA ASP A 190 -4.74 18.28 -7.62
C ASP A 190 -3.90 18.72 -6.41
N GLY A 191 -4.54 19.16 -5.34
CA GLY A 191 -3.86 19.60 -4.12
C GLY A 191 -3.24 18.44 -3.36
N ILE A 192 -4.03 17.38 -3.08
CA ILE A 192 -3.51 16.20 -2.38
C ILE A 192 -2.58 15.37 -3.30
N ALA A 193 -2.87 15.32 -4.59
CA ALA A 193 -2.05 14.58 -5.55
C ALA A 193 -0.58 15.06 -5.58
N LYS A 194 -0.32 16.31 -5.30
CA LYS A 194 1.04 16.89 -5.29
C LYS A 194 1.88 16.50 -4.05
N LEU A 195 1.28 15.88 -3.03
CA LEU A 195 2.00 15.50 -1.82
C LEU A 195 2.95 14.31 -2.01
N TRP A 196 2.70 13.47 -3.02
CA TRP A 196 3.28 12.14 -3.08
C TRP A 196 4.47 12.06 -4.05
N ALA A 197 5.57 11.48 -3.60
CA ALA A 197 6.69 11.07 -4.45
C ALA A 197 6.47 9.69 -5.09
N GLY A 198 5.65 8.82 -4.47
CA GLY A 198 5.31 7.50 -4.99
C GLY A 198 4.24 6.80 -4.17
N PHE A 199 3.85 5.58 -4.61
CA PHE A 199 2.73 4.86 -4.01
C PHE A 199 3.04 3.36 -3.87
N ILE A 200 2.51 2.73 -2.80
CA ILE A 200 2.61 1.28 -2.59
C ILE A 200 1.21 0.74 -2.23
N PRO A 201 0.32 0.54 -3.20
CA PRO A 201 -0.95 -0.16 -2.99
C PRO A 201 -0.71 -1.66 -2.84
N PHE A 202 -1.23 -2.26 -1.75
CA PHE A 202 -1.16 -3.71 -1.51
C PHE A 202 -2.53 -4.35 -1.49
N SER A 203 -2.73 -5.36 -2.30
CA SER A 203 -3.89 -6.24 -2.45
C SER A 203 -4.95 -5.79 -3.45
N HIS A 204 -5.35 -4.53 -3.45
CA HIS A 204 -6.37 -4.00 -4.36
C HIS A 204 -5.87 -2.80 -5.15
N TYR A 205 -6.66 -2.39 -6.18
CA TYR A 205 -6.36 -1.20 -6.95
C TYR A 205 -7.65 -0.47 -7.34
N ASP A 206 -7.64 0.87 -7.28
CA ASP A 206 -8.80 1.70 -7.60
C ASP A 206 -9.22 1.54 -9.07
N GLY A 207 -10.50 1.26 -9.30
CA GLY A 207 -11.10 1.08 -10.63
C GLY A 207 -11.01 -0.34 -11.20
N VAL A 208 -10.26 -1.28 -10.60
CA VAL A 208 -10.24 -2.70 -11.02
C VAL A 208 -11.60 -3.35 -10.73
N ARG A 209 -12.15 -3.12 -9.54
CA ARG A 209 -13.48 -3.59 -9.13
C ARG A 209 -14.39 -2.41 -8.80
N ARG A 210 -15.69 -2.58 -9.01
CA ARG A 210 -16.69 -1.63 -8.52
C ARG A 210 -17.10 -1.98 -7.09
N TRP A 211 -17.19 -0.95 -6.24
CA TRP A 211 -17.54 -1.05 -4.84
C TRP A 211 -18.83 -0.28 -4.53
N ALA A 212 -19.33 -0.35 -3.29
CA ALA A 212 -20.58 0.28 -2.90
C ALA A 212 -20.52 1.82 -2.88
N TYR A 213 -19.37 2.41 -2.68
CA TYR A 213 -19.24 3.87 -2.59
C TYR A 213 -19.27 4.55 -3.97
N PRO A 214 -19.79 5.78 -4.07
CA PRO A 214 -19.82 6.57 -5.31
C PRO A 214 -18.42 6.83 -5.86
N GLY A 215 -18.28 6.83 -7.18
CA GLY A 215 -17.00 7.06 -7.85
C GLY A 215 -16.06 5.87 -7.86
N SER A 216 -16.50 4.68 -7.44
CA SER A 216 -15.72 3.43 -7.53
C SER A 216 -15.66 2.86 -8.96
N ASP A 217 -16.34 3.49 -9.91
CA ASP A 217 -16.37 3.07 -11.32
C ASP A 217 -15.08 3.42 -12.06
N ARG A 218 -14.84 2.70 -13.18
CA ARG A 218 -13.63 2.86 -14.01
C ARG A 218 -13.43 4.27 -14.57
N LYS A 219 -14.51 4.98 -14.92
CA LYS A 219 -14.44 6.34 -15.47
C LYS A 219 -13.92 7.32 -14.41
N SER A 220 -14.45 7.24 -13.21
CA SER A 220 -14.04 8.04 -12.06
C SER A 220 -12.60 7.71 -11.63
N ALA A 221 -12.22 6.43 -11.59
CA ALA A 221 -10.86 5.99 -11.30
C ALA A 221 -9.86 6.47 -12.39
N LYS A 222 -10.23 6.42 -13.68
CA LYS A 222 -9.41 6.98 -14.76
C LYS A 222 -9.11 8.47 -14.53
N LYS A 223 -10.12 9.27 -14.11
CA LYS A 223 -9.93 10.68 -13.80
C LYS A 223 -8.95 10.90 -12.64
N ARG A 224 -8.94 10.02 -11.63
CA ARG A 224 -7.97 10.09 -10.53
C ARG A 224 -6.56 9.71 -10.99
N ILE A 225 -6.42 8.56 -11.64
CA ILE A 225 -5.10 8.07 -12.08
C ILE A 225 -4.43 9.00 -13.09
N SER A 226 -5.17 9.82 -13.84
CA SER A 226 -4.56 10.84 -14.72
C SER A 226 -3.72 11.87 -13.95
N ARG A 227 -3.93 12.00 -12.63
CA ARG A 227 -3.11 12.85 -11.76
C ARG A 227 -1.84 12.15 -11.25
N LEU A 228 -1.61 10.89 -11.65
CA LEU A 228 -0.39 10.17 -11.27
C LEU A 228 0.86 10.87 -11.80
N GLY A 229 0.81 11.42 -13.04
CA GLY A 229 1.88 12.24 -13.60
C GLY A 229 3.22 11.52 -13.70
N GLY A 230 3.23 10.24 -14.09
CA GLY A 230 4.44 9.43 -14.21
C GLY A 230 5.12 9.03 -12.89
N ARG A 231 4.53 9.36 -11.73
CA ARG A 231 5.12 8.98 -10.44
C ARG A 231 5.09 7.46 -10.22
N PRO A 232 6.13 6.91 -9.58
CA PRO A 232 6.28 5.48 -9.43
C PRO A 232 5.22 4.88 -8.50
N GLN A 233 4.72 3.69 -8.89
CA GLN A 233 3.92 2.84 -8.01
C GLN A 233 4.54 1.44 -7.94
N LEU A 234 4.70 0.92 -6.72
CA LEU A 234 4.97 -0.48 -6.46
C LEU A 234 3.65 -1.16 -6.09
N ILE A 235 3.04 -1.84 -7.04
CA ILE A 235 1.75 -2.51 -6.89
C ILE A 235 2.01 -3.92 -6.36
N LEU A 236 1.62 -4.13 -5.10
CA LEU A 236 1.78 -5.40 -4.41
C LEU A 236 0.45 -6.17 -4.35
N SER A 237 0.51 -7.50 -4.42
CA SER A 237 -0.66 -8.37 -4.28
C SER A 237 -0.28 -9.71 -3.63
N GLU A 238 -1.27 -10.42 -3.10
CA GLU A 238 -1.14 -11.80 -2.61
C GLU A 238 -0.97 -12.79 -3.75
N SER A 239 -1.48 -12.46 -4.93
CA SER A 239 -1.46 -13.38 -6.08
C SER A 239 -1.09 -12.70 -7.39
N ARG A 240 -0.50 -13.51 -8.27
CA ARG A 240 -0.21 -13.13 -9.65
C ARG A 240 -1.47 -12.74 -10.43
N GLU A 241 -2.59 -13.42 -10.18
CA GLU A 241 -3.86 -13.12 -10.83
C GLU A 241 -4.35 -11.70 -10.53
N ASN A 242 -4.33 -11.28 -9.27
CA ASN A 242 -4.71 -9.91 -8.88
C ASN A 242 -3.79 -8.86 -9.53
N ASN A 243 -2.49 -9.12 -9.59
CA ASN A 243 -1.56 -8.25 -10.31
C ASN A 243 -1.88 -8.19 -11.81
N GLN A 244 -2.23 -9.31 -12.43
CA GLN A 244 -2.61 -9.34 -13.84
C GLN A 244 -3.91 -8.57 -14.12
N LEU A 245 -4.92 -8.70 -13.25
CA LEU A 245 -6.16 -7.91 -13.35
C LEU A 245 -5.87 -6.41 -13.28
N THR A 246 -4.98 -5.99 -12.38
CA THR A 246 -4.58 -4.59 -12.25
C THR A 246 -3.79 -4.13 -13.47
N ARG A 247 -2.87 -4.93 -13.98
CA ARG A 247 -2.11 -4.63 -15.20
C ARG A 247 -3.05 -4.47 -16.40
N ASN A 248 -3.93 -5.42 -16.65
CA ASN A 248 -4.90 -5.38 -17.75
C ASN A 248 -5.79 -4.13 -17.66
N TYR A 249 -6.22 -3.76 -16.44
CA TYR A 249 -7.00 -2.55 -16.22
C TYR A 249 -6.19 -1.31 -16.62
N ILE A 250 -4.97 -1.14 -16.12
CA ILE A 250 -4.14 0.04 -16.40
C ILE A 250 -3.79 0.13 -17.89
N GLU A 251 -3.41 -0.97 -18.52
CA GLU A 251 -3.13 -1.04 -19.97
C GLU A 251 -4.36 -0.67 -20.84
N SER A 252 -5.57 -0.91 -20.32
CA SER A 252 -6.81 -0.49 -20.98
C SER A 252 -7.04 1.05 -20.94
N LEU A 253 -6.31 1.77 -20.10
CA LEU A 253 -6.48 3.21 -19.89
C LEU A 253 -5.65 4.01 -20.90
N LYS A 254 -6.21 4.28 -22.09
CA LYS A 254 -5.54 5.11 -23.10
C LYS A 254 -5.18 6.50 -22.54
N GLY A 255 -3.95 6.96 -22.83
CA GLY A 255 -3.47 8.31 -22.45
C GLY A 255 -3.04 8.46 -20.99
N ILE A 256 -2.84 7.37 -20.27
CA ILE A 256 -2.23 7.37 -18.93
C ILE A 256 -0.75 7.03 -19.08
N ASP A 257 0.12 7.87 -18.51
CA ASP A 257 1.54 7.54 -18.36
C ASP A 257 1.68 6.49 -17.22
N ALA A 258 1.87 5.25 -17.62
CA ALA A 258 2.04 4.11 -16.75
C ALA A 258 3.52 3.65 -16.64
N GLY A 259 4.47 4.48 -17.13
CA GLY A 259 5.86 4.10 -17.34
C GLY A 259 6.64 3.67 -16.08
N ASN A 260 6.18 4.06 -14.90
CA ASN A 260 6.87 3.81 -13.63
C ASN A 260 6.12 2.84 -12.72
N LEU A 261 5.40 1.85 -13.28
CA LEU A 261 4.68 0.85 -12.52
C LEU A 261 5.50 -0.44 -12.36
N THR A 262 5.66 -0.87 -11.12
CA THR A 262 6.28 -2.14 -10.77
C THR A 262 5.23 -3.04 -10.12
N TYR A 263 5.14 -4.29 -10.54
CA TYR A 263 4.20 -5.27 -9.99
C TYR A 263 4.98 -6.36 -9.26
N MET A 264 4.53 -6.73 -8.07
CA MET A 264 5.16 -7.76 -7.27
C MET A 264 4.14 -8.50 -6.41
N GLU A 265 4.38 -9.78 -6.16
CA GLU A 265 3.61 -10.57 -5.21
C GLU A 265 4.22 -10.44 -3.81
N SER A 266 3.39 -10.48 -2.76
CA SER A 266 3.86 -10.48 -1.37
C SER A 266 4.69 -11.72 -1.05
N GLY A 267 4.46 -12.80 -1.78
CA GLY A 267 5.04 -14.11 -1.54
C GLY A 267 4.23 -14.96 -0.53
N PHE A 268 3.08 -14.45 -0.08
CA PHE A 268 2.18 -15.13 0.85
C PHE A 268 0.73 -15.06 0.35
N ARG A 269 -0.07 -16.11 0.65
CA ARG A 269 -1.46 -16.22 0.18
C ARG A 269 -2.47 -15.40 0.98
N ASN A 270 -2.12 -14.97 2.19
CA ASN A 270 -3.04 -14.38 3.15
C ASN A 270 -3.37 -12.92 2.81
N HIS A 271 -4.63 -12.55 2.90
CA HIS A 271 -5.10 -11.17 2.81
C HIS A 271 -4.87 -10.45 4.15
N ASN A 272 -3.61 -10.10 4.41
CA ASN A 272 -3.16 -9.55 5.68
C ASN A 272 -1.87 -8.74 5.49
N ASP A 273 -1.77 -7.57 6.11
CA ASP A 273 -0.58 -6.73 6.04
C ASP A 273 0.56 -7.18 7.00
N GLU A 274 0.33 -8.22 7.81
CA GLU A 274 1.26 -8.71 8.83
C GLU A 274 2.50 -9.42 8.24
N TRP A 275 2.44 -9.80 6.95
CA TRP A 275 3.58 -10.39 6.24
C TRP A 275 4.82 -9.48 6.23
N VAL A 276 4.63 -8.16 6.26
CA VAL A 276 5.75 -7.19 6.26
C VAL A 276 6.59 -7.24 7.52
N LEU A 277 6.10 -7.89 8.59
CA LEU A 277 6.86 -8.10 9.83
C LEU A 277 7.71 -9.37 9.80
N ARG A 278 7.71 -10.10 8.67
CA ARG A 278 8.42 -11.36 8.47
C ARG A 278 9.47 -11.22 7.37
N PRO A 279 10.59 -11.93 7.44
CA PRO A 279 11.58 -11.88 6.38
C PRO A 279 11.00 -12.44 5.08
N SER A 280 11.16 -11.70 3.99
CA SER A 280 10.76 -12.15 2.65
C SER A 280 11.51 -11.41 1.55
N PRO A 281 11.69 -12.02 0.36
CA PRO A 281 12.26 -11.33 -0.80
C PRO A 281 11.46 -10.08 -1.17
N SER A 282 10.12 -10.14 -1.07
CA SER A 282 9.22 -9.04 -1.41
C SER A 282 9.39 -7.85 -0.47
N ARG A 283 9.54 -8.09 0.83
CA ARG A 283 9.86 -7.04 1.79
C ARG A 283 11.23 -6.40 1.51
N SER A 284 12.24 -7.22 1.23
CA SER A 284 13.59 -6.74 0.90
C SER A 284 13.59 -5.88 -0.36
N PHE A 285 12.90 -6.34 -1.41
CA PHE A 285 12.73 -5.55 -2.64
C PHE A 285 11.99 -4.23 -2.39
N THR A 286 10.92 -4.25 -1.58
CA THR A 286 10.16 -3.03 -1.27
C THR A 286 11.03 -1.99 -0.55
N ARG A 287 11.92 -2.41 0.35
CA ARG A 287 12.91 -1.54 1.00
C ARG A 287 13.88 -0.92 0.00
N GLN A 288 14.44 -1.72 -0.90
CA GLN A 288 15.34 -1.22 -1.96
C GLN A 288 14.60 -0.25 -2.89
N TRP A 289 13.34 -0.54 -3.24
CA TRP A 289 12.52 0.34 -4.05
C TRP A 289 12.27 1.68 -3.33
N LEU A 290 11.92 1.66 -2.04
CA LEU A 290 11.74 2.85 -1.21
C LEU A 290 13.02 3.69 -1.15
N ASN A 291 14.17 3.08 -0.83
CA ASN A 291 15.46 3.78 -0.75
C ASN A 291 15.79 4.46 -2.07
N ARG A 292 15.56 3.80 -3.20
CA ARG A 292 15.78 4.37 -4.52
C ARG A 292 14.87 5.58 -4.81
N ILE A 293 13.56 5.49 -4.48
CA ILE A 293 12.61 6.57 -4.76
C ILE A 293 12.83 7.77 -3.84
N THR A 294 13.27 7.54 -2.61
CA THR A 294 13.54 8.62 -1.65
C THR A 294 15.00 9.07 -1.65
N SER A 295 15.85 8.47 -2.51
CA SER A 295 17.29 8.76 -2.59
C SER A 295 17.97 8.71 -1.22
N ILE A 296 17.60 7.73 -0.39
CA ILE A 296 18.36 7.38 0.80
C ILE A 296 19.50 6.47 0.30
N ASN A 297 20.70 7.02 0.23
CA ASN A 297 21.90 6.21 0.04
C ASN A 297 22.15 5.45 1.34
N GLU A 298 22.35 4.13 1.23
CA GLU A 298 22.82 3.28 2.33
C GLU A 298 24.24 3.62 2.74
#